data_9dd97dc957cf11590401fd21702eed5e
#
_entry.id   9dd97dc957cf11590401fd21702eed5e
#
_cell.length_a   1.000
_cell.length_b   1.000
_cell.length_c   1.000
_cell.angle_alpha   90.00
_cell.angle_beta   90.00
_cell.angle_gamma   90.00
#
_symmetry.space_group_name_H-M   'P 1'
#
loop_
_entity.id
_entity.type
_entity.pdbx_description
1 polymer ?
#
loop_
_entity_poly.entity_id
_entity_poly.type
_entity_poly.pdbx_seq_one_letter_code
_entity_poly.pdbx_strand_id
1 'polypeptide(L)'
;GRVEGTFGEDADLTSSMITQIVLGFQGNKLSNSSVAMTTKHFPGGGPQLDGQDSHFDWGKFAHYPGGMFDYHVKPFKAAIAAGTSAIMPYYSAPKGKEFEEVGFSFNKAMIGDLLQGKLGFHGIINSDTGPIEMMPWGVENLSISERYQKALNAGVDIFSGAADPTTLIEVVKNGLVKEERINQSVAKLLTEKFELGLFENPYVDVEAATKIV
;
A
#
# COMPACT_ATOMS: atom_id res chain seq x y z
N GLY A 1 15.70 3.67 11.53
CA GLY A 1 14.72 4.09 10.93
C GLY A 1 13.49 4.74 11.51
N ARG A 2 12.34 4.14 11.29
CA ARG A 2 11.02 4.74 11.60
C ARG A 2 10.41 4.24 12.92
N VAL A 3 11.22 4.10 13.95
CA VAL A 3 10.81 3.50 15.23
C VAL A 3 9.62 4.23 15.85
N GLU A 4 9.60 5.55 15.78
CA GLU A 4 8.53 6.38 16.35
C GLU A 4 7.16 6.18 15.67
N GLY A 5 7.14 5.72 14.43
CA GLY A 5 5.92 5.44 13.68
C GLY A 5 5.44 3.99 13.78
N THR A 6 5.98 3.20 14.71
CA THR A 6 5.66 1.77 14.86
C THR A 6 5.05 1.48 16.22
N PHE A 7 4.40 0.31 16.35
CA PHE A 7 3.88 -0.21 17.62
C PHE A 7 4.90 -1.11 18.35
N GLY A 8 6.19 -0.97 18.04
CA GLY A 8 7.26 -1.77 18.61
C GLY A 8 7.66 -2.97 17.75
N GLU A 9 8.48 -3.85 18.32
CA GLU A 9 9.10 -4.98 17.62
C GLU A 9 8.40 -6.33 17.85
N ASP A 10 7.43 -6.39 18.75
CA ASP A 10 6.63 -7.58 18.99
C ASP A 10 5.47 -7.66 17.99
N ALA A 11 5.52 -8.65 17.09
CA ALA A 11 4.53 -8.81 16.03
C ALA A 11 3.15 -9.25 16.56
N ASP A 12 3.06 -9.92 17.71
CA ASP A 12 1.78 -10.31 18.31
C ASP A 12 1.08 -9.11 18.94
N LEU A 13 1.83 -8.30 19.69
CA LEU A 13 1.34 -7.05 20.24
C LEU A 13 0.89 -6.10 19.13
N THR A 14 1.74 -5.91 18.10
CA THR A 14 1.41 -5.07 16.93
C THR A 14 0.16 -5.57 16.21
N SER A 15 -0.01 -6.90 16.07
CA SER A 15 -1.21 -7.50 15.46
C SER A 15 -2.46 -7.20 16.28
N SER A 16 -2.39 -7.29 17.60
CA SER A 16 -3.50 -6.96 18.49
C SER A 16 -3.87 -5.47 18.39
N MET A 17 -2.88 -4.59 18.39
CA MET A 17 -3.09 -3.14 18.31
C MET A 17 -3.70 -2.73 16.97
N ILE A 18 -3.14 -3.18 15.84
CA ILE A 18 -3.65 -2.81 14.52
C ILE A 18 -5.08 -3.33 14.29
N THR A 19 -5.41 -4.52 14.83
CA THR A 19 -6.78 -5.05 14.79
C THR A 19 -7.75 -4.08 15.44
N GLN A 20 -7.45 -3.60 16.66
CA GLN A 20 -8.32 -2.67 17.38
C GLN A 20 -8.39 -1.30 16.71
N ILE A 21 -7.30 -0.84 16.11
CA ILE A 21 -7.27 0.43 15.36
C ILE A 21 -8.18 0.33 14.13
N VAL A 22 -8.04 -0.73 13.32
CA VAL A 22 -8.90 -0.91 12.14
C VAL A 22 -10.37 -0.97 12.55
N LEU A 23 -10.72 -1.79 13.54
CA LEU A 23 -12.09 -1.90 14.04
C LEU A 23 -12.62 -0.59 14.64
N GLY A 24 -11.76 0.16 15.34
CA GLY A 24 -12.14 1.44 15.94
C GLY A 24 -12.45 2.54 14.92
N PHE A 25 -11.69 2.61 13.83
CA PHE A 25 -11.89 3.62 12.79
C PHE A 25 -12.90 3.19 11.72
N GLN A 26 -12.86 1.94 11.27
CA GLN A 26 -13.72 1.45 10.19
C GLN A 26 -15.01 0.80 10.69
N GLY A 27 -15.03 0.26 11.92
CA GLY A 27 -16.05 -0.67 12.36
C GLY A 27 -15.84 -2.07 11.77
N ASN A 28 -16.80 -2.96 11.93
CA ASN A 28 -16.78 -4.30 11.34
C ASN A 28 -16.99 -4.29 9.81
N LYS A 29 -17.53 -3.20 9.29
CA LYS A 29 -17.78 -2.96 7.86
C LYS A 29 -17.77 -1.45 7.62
N LEU A 30 -17.25 -1.02 6.46
CA LEU A 30 -17.32 0.38 6.05
C LEU A 30 -18.75 0.88 5.98
N SER A 31 -18.96 2.11 6.44
CA SER A 31 -20.23 2.81 6.44
C SER A 31 -20.01 4.33 6.42
N ASN A 32 -21.08 5.10 6.38
CA ASN A 32 -21.03 6.57 6.44
C ASN A 32 -20.53 7.14 7.78
N SER A 33 -20.31 6.31 8.79
CA SER A 33 -19.66 6.67 10.06
C SER A 33 -18.24 6.18 10.19
N SER A 34 -17.69 5.53 9.17
CA SER A 34 -16.34 4.98 9.15
C SER A 34 -15.31 5.98 8.68
N VAL A 35 -14.06 5.78 9.13
CA VAL A 35 -12.87 6.37 8.53
C VAL A 35 -12.10 5.24 7.85
N ALA A 36 -12.02 5.25 6.51
CA ALA A 36 -11.29 4.25 5.74
C ALA A 36 -9.78 4.29 6.10
N MET A 37 -9.19 3.13 6.36
CA MET A 37 -7.84 2.99 6.85
C MET A 37 -6.89 2.52 5.76
N THR A 38 -5.69 3.12 5.70
CA THR A 38 -4.57 2.61 4.92
C THR A 38 -3.51 2.04 5.85
N THR A 39 -3.42 0.72 5.93
CA THR A 39 -2.37 0.05 6.73
C THR A 39 -1.05 0.09 5.99
N LYS A 40 0.03 0.52 6.68
CA LYS A 40 1.32 0.77 6.04
C LYS A 40 2.50 0.51 6.97
N HIS A 41 3.70 0.26 6.42
CA HIS A 41 4.02 0.10 4.99
C HIS A 41 4.31 -1.38 4.74
N PHE A 42 3.57 -2.00 3.83
CA PHE A 42 3.68 -3.44 3.53
C PHE A 42 4.99 -3.74 2.79
N PRO A 43 5.68 -4.85 3.07
CA PRO A 43 5.39 -5.90 4.06
C PRO A 43 6.01 -5.66 5.45
N GLY A 44 6.36 -4.42 5.77
CA GLY A 44 6.95 -3.96 7.02
C GLY A 44 8.13 -3.04 6.80
N GLY A 45 8.17 -1.90 7.49
CA GLY A 45 9.25 -0.91 7.39
C GLY A 45 10.40 -1.13 8.37
N GLY A 46 10.36 -2.19 9.18
CA GLY A 46 11.39 -2.48 10.19
C GLY A 46 12.70 -3.06 9.63
N PRO A 47 12.64 -4.06 8.73
CA PRO A 47 13.83 -4.80 8.30
C PRO A 47 14.61 -4.07 7.21
N GLN A 48 15.01 -2.82 7.46
CA GLN A 48 15.87 -2.08 6.55
C GLN A 48 17.33 -2.52 6.71
N LEU A 49 18.02 -2.74 5.59
CA LEU A 49 19.45 -3.09 5.59
C LEU A 49 20.25 -2.00 6.32
N ASP A 50 21.04 -2.39 7.31
CA ASP A 50 21.82 -1.49 8.17
C ASP A 50 21.00 -0.40 8.90
N GLY A 51 19.68 -0.60 9.03
CA GLY A 51 18.77 0.39 9.64
C GLY A 51 18.58 1.67 8.83
N GLN A 52 18.94 1.66 7.56
CA GLN A 52 18.94 2.82 6.68
C GLN A 52 17.52 3.17 6.17
N ASP A 53 17.32 4.42 5.76
CA ASP A 53 16.02 4.91 5.31
C ASP A 53 15.83 4.71 3.80
N SER A 54 14.75 4.03 3.41
CA SER A 54 14.43 3.71 2.02
C SER A 54 13.93 4.90 1.17
N HIS A 55 13.82 6.09 1.74
CA HIS A 55 13.62 7.31 0.95
C HIS A 55 14.86 7.72 0.18
N PHE A 56 16.00 7.10 0.46
CA PHE A 56 17.28 7.41 -0.14
C PHE A 56 17.85 6.17 -0.85
N ASP A 57 18.61 6.38 -1.95
CA ASP A 57 19.21 5.31 -2.74
C ASP A 57 20.10 4.37 -1.90
N TRP A 58 20.87 4.92 -0.98
CA TRP A 58 21.74 4.14 -0.09
C TRP A 58 20.98 3.29 0.94
N GLY A 59 19.69 3.59 1.18
CA GLY A 59 18.81 2.87 2.12
C GLY A 59 17.73 2.02 1.45
N LYS A 60 17.78 1.80 0.15
CA LYS A 60 16.70 1.19 -0.63
C LYS A 60 16.41 -0.29 -0.35
N PHE A 61 17.24 -0.99 0.40
CA PHE A 61 17.07 -2.44 0.58
C PHE A 61 16.42 -2.82 1.91
N ALA A 62 15.41 -3.68 1.84
CA ALA A 62 14.91 -4.45 2.97
C ALA A 62 15.63 -5.82 3.02
N HIS A 63 16.00 -6.27 4.21
CA HIS A 63 16.69 -7.53 4.43
C HIS A 63 16.01 -8.32 5.55
N TYR A 64 15.80 -9.62 5.35
CA TYR A 64 15.11 -10.50 6.29
C TYR A 64 16.03 -11.61 6.80
N PRO A 65 17.00 -11.31 7.69
CA PRO A 65 17.92 -12.31 8.22
C PRO A 65 17.17 -13.34 9.06
N GLY A 66 17.68 -14.58 9.09
CA GLY A 66 17.10 -15.66 9.88
C GLY A 66 15.73 -16.15 9.40
N GLY A 67 15.33 -15.86 8.16
CA GLY A 67 14.04 -16.30 7.62
C GLY A 67 12.82 -15.59 8.25
N MET A 68 13.00 -14.40 8.82
CA MET A 68 11.99 -13.69 9.59
C MET A 68 10.93 -12.94 8.75
N PHE A 69 10.87 -13.15 7.44
CA PHE A 69 9.92 -12.48 6.56
C PHE A 69 8.46 -12.61 7.05
N ASP A 70 8.03 -13.84 7.36
CA ASP A 70 6.67 -14.10 7.83
C ASP A 70 6.33 -13.40 9.16
N TYR A 71 7.33 -13.17 10.01
CA TYR A 71 7.17 -12.43 11.26
C TYR A 71 6.76 -10.97 10.97
N HIS A 72 7.42 -10.32 10.01
CA HIS A 72 7.09 -8.94 9.60
C HIS A 72 5.72 -8.84 8.91
N VAL A 73 5.28 -9.89 8.21
CA VAL A 73 3.98 -9.93 7.53
C VAL A 73 2.82 -10.16 8.51
N LYS A 74 3.08 -10.70 9.70
CA LYS A 74 2.06 -11.09 10.68
C LYS A 74 1.06 -9.97 11.05
N PRO A 75 1.49 -8.71 11.34
CA PRO A 75 0.55 -7.61 11.61
C PRO A 75 -0.35 -7.27 10.41
N PHE A 76 0.15 -7.41 9.19
CA PHE A 76 -0.68 -7.20 7.99
C PHE A 76 -1.75 -8.27 7.82
N LYS A 77 -1.45 -9.54 8.16
CA LYS A 77 -2.48 -10.60 8.23
C LYS A 77 -3.60 -10.23 9.20
N ALA A 78 -3.25 -9.67 10.35
CA ALA A 78 -4.22 -9.22 11.35
C ALA A 78 -5.05 -8.02 10.85
N ALA A 79 -4.42 -7.03 10.22
CA ALA A 79 -5.10 -5.87 9.63
C ALA A 79 -6.06 -6.29 8.50
N ILE A 80 -5.66 -7.24 7.65
CA ILE A 80 -6.51 -7.80 6.60
C ILE A 80 -7.72 -8.53 7.22
N ALA A 81 -7.50 -9.36 8.23
CA ALA A 81 -8.58 -10.06 8.95
C ALA A 81 -9.54 -9.08 9.64
N ALA A 82 -9.06 -7.94 10.11
CA ALA A 82 -9.88 -6.86 10.67
C ALA A 82 -10.60 -6.01 9.61
N GLY A 83 -10.33 -6.23 8.32
CA GLY A 83 -11.01 -5.56 7.21
C GLY A 83 -10.42 -4.22 6.79
N THR A 84 -9.10 -4.00 6.97
CA THR A 84 -8.47 -2.75 6.50
C THR A 84 -8.81 -2.46 5.05
N SER A 85 -9.24 -1.24 4.75
CA SER A 85 -9.73 -0.82 3.44
C SER A 85 -8.62 -0.75 2.38
N ALA A 86 -7.46 -0.21 2.77
CA ALA A 86 -6.33 -0.08 1.87
C ALA A 86 -5.02 -0.56 2.52
N ILE A 87 -4.06 -0.93 1.67
CA ILE A 87 -2.68 -1.23 2.07
C ILE A 87 -1.72 -0.46 1.18
N MET A 88 -0.67 0.09 1.82
CA MET A 88 0.38 0.84 1.14
C MET A 88 1.68 0.03 1.15
N PRO A 89 2.21 -0.39 -0.02
CA PRO A 89 3.54 -0.96 -0.14
C PRO A 89 4.62 0.08 0.19
N TYR A 90 5.72 -0.36 0.83
CA TYR A 90 6.84 0.51 1.13
C TYR A 90 7.74 0.71 -0.10
N TYR A 91 8.69 1.65 -0.01
CA TYR A 91 9.62 1.93 -1.10
C TYR A 91 10.65 0.84 -1.33
N SER A 92 11.06 0.15 -0.25
CA SER A 92 12.20 -0.76 -0.26
C SER A 92 12.10 -1.85 -1.31
N ALA A 93 13.25 -2.27 -1.81
CA ALA A 93 13.43 -3.47 -2.59
C ALA A 93 13.92 -4.62 -1.69
N PRO A 94 13.38 -5.84 -1.79
CA PRO A 94 13.85 -6.97 -1.00
C PRO A 94 15.26 -7.36 -1.43
N LYS A 95 16.19 -7.53 -0.48
CA LYS A 95 17.56 -7.96 -0.75
C LYS A 95 17.66 -9.48 -0.67
N GLY A 96 18.10 -10.12 -1.73
CA GLY A 96 18.33 -11.56 -1.78
C GLY A 96 17.69 -12.22 -3.00
N LYS A 97 17.88 -13.54 -3.14
CA LYS A 97 17.47 -14.29 -4.35
C LYS A 97 16.01 -14.74 -4.37
N GLU A 98 15.27 -14.56 -3.28
CA GLU A 98 13.92 -15.11 -3.15
C GLU A 98 12.87 -14.28 -3.89
N PHE A 99 13.11 -12.96 -4.01
CA PHE A 99 12.21 -12.02 -4.67
C PHE A 99 12.98 -11.15 -5.68
N GLU A 100 12.27 -10.61 -6.66
CA GLU A 100 12.84 -9.60 -7.56
C GLU A 100 13.28 -8.37 -6.74
N GLU A 101 14.51 -7.92 -6.91
CA GLU A 101 15.09 -6.76 -6.19
C GLU A 101 14.57 -5.43 -6.77
N VAL A 102 13.27 -5.21 -6.71
CA VAL A 102 12.59 -3.96 -7.09
C VAL A 102 11.72 -3.46 -5.95
N GLY A 103 11.49 -2.16 -5.88
CA GLY A 103 10.62 -1.55 -4.88
C GLY A 103 9.27 -2.26 -4.79
N PHE A 104 8.73 -2.39 -3.57
CA PHE A 104 7.54 -3.22 -3.35
C PHE A 104 6.35 -2.82 -4.21
N SER A 105 6.19 -1.54 -4.58
CA SER A 105 5.15 -1.10 -5.52
C SER A 105 5.31 -1.65 -6.94
N PHE A 106 6.50 -2.13 -7.31
CA PHE A 106 6.79 -2.74 -8.62
C PHE A 106 6.86 -4.27 -8.56
N ASN A 107 6.73 -4.85 -7.36
CA ASN A 107 7.00 -6.26 -7.11
C ASN A 107 5.72 -7.09 -7.17
N LYS A 108 5.52 -7.79 -8.30
CA LYS A 108 4.35 -8.64 -8.50
C LYS A 108 4.26 -9.79 -7.49
N ALA A 109 5.39 -10.38 -7.10
CA ALA A 109 5.40 -11.47 -6.11
C ALA A 109 4.91 -10.97 -4.74
N MET A 110 5.22 -9.72 -4.37
CA MET A 110 4.76 -9.13 -3.11
C MET A 110 3.30 -8.70 -3.15
N ILE A 111 2.88 -7.99 -4.20
CA ILE A 111 1.51 -7.48 -4.28
C ILE A 111 0.57 -8.56 -4.81
N GLY A 112 0.82 -9.06 -6.02
CA GLY A 112 -0.09 -10.00 -6.68
C GLY A 112 -0.13 -11.35 -6.01
N ASP A 113 1.03 -11.99 -5.83
CA ASP A 113 1.07 -13.39 -5.40
C ASP A 113 0.92 -13.53 -3.88
N LEU A 114 1.60 -12.66 -3.09
CA LEU A 114 1.51 -12.71 -1.63
C LEU A 114 0.28 -11.96 -1.11
N LEU A 115 0.22 -10.62 -1.30
CA LEU A 115 -0.79 -9.79 -0.66
C LEU A 115 -2.20 -10.12 -1.16
N GLN A 116 -2.41 -10.14 -2.49
CA GLN A 116 -3.72 -10.44 -3.08
C GLN A 116 -4.00 -11.94 -3.11
N GLY A 117 -3.03 -12.77 -3.54
CA GLY A 117 -3.21 -14.21 -3.71
C GLY A 117 -3.24 -14.97 -2.38
N LYS A 118 -2.13 -15.02 -1.64
CA LYS A 118 -2.01 -15.84 -0.43
C LYS A 118 -2.69 -15.24 0.79
N LEU A 119 -2.64 -13.90 0.96
CA LEU A 119 -3.25 -13.22 2.10
C LEU A 119 -4.71 -12.83 1.84
N GLY A 120 -5.19 -12.93 0.60
CA GLY A 120 -6.58 -12.67 0.24
C GLY A 120 -7.01 -11.20 0.36
N PHE A 121 -6.08 -10.26 0.22
CA PHE A 121 -6.42 -8.85 0.28
C PHE A 121 -7.03 -8.37 -1.05
N HIS A 122 -8.26 -7.91 -1.00
CA HIS A 122 -9.00 -7.43 -2.18
C HIS A 122 -9.31 -5.92 -2.16
N GLY A 123 -8.84 -5.21 -1.13
CA GLY A 123 -8.99 -3.76 -1.02
C GLY A 123 -8.07 -2.98 -1.95
N ILE A 124 -7.96 -1.69 -1.69
CA ILE A 124 -7.19 -0.74 -2.48
C ILE A 124 -5.69 -0.88 -2.18
N ILE A 125 -4.87 -0.93 -3.21
CA ILE A 125 -3.42 -0.84 -3.09
C ILE A 125 -2.97 0.55 -3.51
N ASN A 126 -2.65 1.35 -2.50
CA ASN A 126 -2.21 2.73 -2.67
C ASN A 126 -0.68 2.76 -2.60
N SER A 127 0.00 3.14 -3.67
CA SER A 127 1.46 3.29 -3.62
C SER A 127 1.86 4.28 -2.53
N ASP A 128 3.07 4.18 -2.00
CA ASP A 128 3.65 5.28 -1.23
C ASP A 128 3.88 6.49 -2.15
N THR A 129 4.26 7.65 -1.61
CA THR A 129 4.35 8.90 -2.36
C THR A 129 5.51 8.89 -3.36
N GLY A 130 5.21 9.06 -4.65
CA GLY A 130 6.20 9.28 -5.71
C GLY A 130 7.12 8.11 -6.06
N PRO A 131 6.74 6.81 -5.96
CA PRO A 131 7.65 5.72 -6.30
C PRO A 131 8.02 5.70 -7.77
N ILE A 132 7.15 6.23 -8.64
CA ILE A 132 7.39 6.22 -10.10
C ILE A 132 8.57 7.10 -10.48
N GLU A 133 8.67 8.29 -9.90
CA GLU A 133 9.66 9.31 -10.28
C GLU A 133 10.79 9.45 -9.27
N MET A 134 10.45 9.45 -7.97
CA MET A 134 11.37 9.84 -6.91
C MET A 134 12.13 8.67 -6.29
N MET A 135 11.48 7.52 -6.12
CA MET A 135 12.06 6.33 -5.49
C MET A 135 11.88 5.08 -6.36
N PRO A 136 12.39 5.09 -7.61
CA PRO A 136 12.20 3.99 -8.56
C PRO A 136 13.19 2.84 -8.33
N TRP A 137 13.30 2.36 -7.09
CA TRP A 137 14.32 1.40 -6.69
C TRP A 137 14.24 0.09 -7.47
N GLY A 138 15.34 -0.25 -8.13
CA GLY A 138 15.47 -1.44 -8.97
C GLY A 138 14.80 -1.34 -10.35
N VAL A 139 14.17 -0.19 -10.67
CA VAL A 139 13.55 0.10 -11.98
C VAL A 139 14.06 1.41 -12.58
N GLU A 140 15.21 1.90 -12.10
CA GLU A 140 15.81 3.17 -12.53
C GLU A 140 16.04 3.24 -14.03
N ASN A 141 16.33 2.10 -14.66
CA ASN A 141 16.59 1.99 -16.11
C ASN A 141 15.31 1.93 -16.97
N LEU A 142 14.13 1.83 -16.36
CA LEU A 142 12.85 1.85 -17.07
C LEU A 142 12.39 3.28 -17.31
N SER A 143 11.75 3.53 -18.44
CA SER A 143 11.03 4.77 -18.70
C SER A 143 9.87 4.95 -17.71
N ILE A 144 9.38 6.17 -17.55
CA ILE A 144 8.23 6.47 -16.67
C ILE A 144 7.00 5.61 -17.06
N SER A 145 6.72 5.46 -18.36
CA SER A 145 5.63 4.62 -18.86
C SER A 145 5.80 3.15 -18.47
N GLU A 146 7.01 2.61 -18.57
CA GLU A 146 7.30 1.23 -18.18
C GLU A 146 7.21 1.02 -16.66
N ARG A 147 7.57 2.03 -15.85
CA ARG A 147 7.39 1.99 -14.39
C ARG A 147 5.90 1.95 -14.03
N TYR A 148 5.06 2.79 -14.66
CA TYR A 148 3.60 2.70 -14.51
C TYR A 148 3.06 1.34 -14.91
N GLN A 149 3.46 0.82 -16.07
CA GLN A 149 3.07 -0.51 -16.53
C GLN A 149 3.42 -1.59 -15.50
N LYS A 150 4.67 -1.58 -14.99
CA LYS A 150 5.15 -2.57 -14.03
C LYS A 150 4.37 -2.50 -12.71
N ALA A 151 4.14 -1.30 -12.17
CA ALA A 151 3.40 -1.12 -10.92
C ALA A 151 1.91 -1.50 -11.06
N LEU A 152 1.25 -1.12 -12.16
CA LEU A 152 -0.12 -1.53 -12.47
C LEU A 152 -0.24 -3.05 -12.58
N ASN A 153 0.70 -3.70 -13.28
CA ASN A 153 0.74 -5.15 -13.45
C ASN A 153 1.10 -5.89 -12.14
N ALA A 154 1.79 -5.23 -11.21
CA ALA A 154 1.99 -5.75 -9.87
C ALA A 154 0.70 -5.70 -9.02
N GLY A 155 -0.21 -4.76 -9.29
CA GLY A 155 -1.49 -4.67 -8.59
C GLY A 155 -1.78 -3.31 -7.93
N VAL A 156 -0.93 -2.28 -8.12
CA VAL A 156 -1.14 -0.93 -7.58
C VAL A 156 -2.39 -0.30 -8.20
N ASP A 157 -3.23 0.30 -7.37
CA ASP A 157 -4.50 0.93 -7.78
C ASP A 157 -4.43 2.46 -7.76
N ILE A 158 -3.64 3.05 -6.85
CA ILE A 158 -3.46 4.52 -6.71
C ILE A 158 -1.96 4.84 -6.72
N PHE A 159 -1.59 5.90 -7.42
CA PHE A 159 -0.23 6.45 -7.43
C PHE A 159 -0.20 7.75 -6.61
N SER A 160 0.15 7.65 -5.34
CA SER A 160 0.28 8.81 -4.46
C SER A 160 1.41 9.74 -4.91
N GLY A 161 1.12 11.04 -4.89
CA GLY A 161 2.06 12.07 -5.34
C GLY A 161 2.12 12.30 -6.85
N ALA A 162 1.45 11.50 -7.67
CA ALA A 162 1.32 11.72 -9.10
C ALA A 162 0.05 12.53 -9.38
N ALA A 163 0.22 13.79 -9.75
CA ALA A 163 -0.90 14.70 -10.03
C ALA A 163 -1.25 14.78 -11.53
N ASP A 164 -0.31 14.46 -12.42
CA ASP A 164 -0.52 14.51 -13.87
C ASP A 164 -0.87 13.10 -14.41
N PRO A 165 -2.09 12.90 -14.93
CA PRO A 165 -2.52 11.62 -15.46
C PRO A 165 -2.04 11.34 -16.90
N THR A 166 -1.34 12.30 -17.56
CA THR A 166 -1.02 12.22 -18.99
C THR A 166 -0.28 10.95 -19.35
N THR A 167 0.81 10.63 -18.64
CA THR A 167 1.60 9.44 -18.92
C THR A 167 0.79 8.16 -18.67
N LEU A 168 -0.05 8.12 -17.63
CA LEU A 168 -0.90 6.97 -17.35
C LEU A 168 -1.93 6.75 -18.47
N ILE A 169 -2.52 7.82 -19.00
CA ILE A 169 -3.44 7.78 -20.15
C ILE A 169 -2.71 7.23 -21.39
N GLU A 170 -1.47 7.68 -21.63
CA GLU A 170 -0.65 7.20 -22.74
C GLU A 170 -0.30 5.71 -22.62
N VAL A 171 0.01 5.25 -21.42
CA VAL A 171 0.28 3.83 -21.13
C VAL A 171 -0.89 2.94 -21.56
N VAL A 172 -2.13 3.38 -21.33
CA VAL A 172 -3.33 2.66 -21.76
C VAL A 172 -3.56 2.81 -23.26
N LYS A 173 -3.50 4.03 -23.81
CA LYS A 173 -3.70 4.29 -25.24
C LYS A 173 -2.71 3.54 -26.13
N ASN A 174 -1.48 3.37 -25.67
CA ASN A 174 -0.43 2.64 -26.38
C ASN A 174 -0.49 1.12 -26.15
N GLY A 175 -1.50 0.63 -25.43
CA GLY A 175 -1.71 -0.80 -25.18
C GLY A 175 -0.70 -1.46 -24.24
N LEU A 176 0.11 -0.68 -23.50
CA LEU A 176 1.05 -1.21 -22.50
C LEU A 176 0.31 -1.80 -21.29
N VAL A 177 -0.85 -1.26 -20.95
CA VAL A 177 -1.77 -1.79 -19.95
C VAL A 177 -3.17 -1.82 -20.53
N LYS A 178 -3.91 -2.90 -20.29
CA LYS A 178 -5.29 -3.00 -20.73
C LYS A 178 -6.21 -2.10 -19.90
N GLU A 179 -7.23 -1.53 -20.55
CA GLU A 179 -8.24 -0.70 -19.89
C GLU A 179 -8.97 -1.44 -18.76
N GLU A 180 -9.18 -2.77 -18.91
CA GLU A 180 -9.78 -3.61 -17.87
C GLU A 180 -9.01 -3.56 -16.55
N ARG A 181 -7.67 -3.42 -16.59
CA ARG A 181 -6.86 -3.27 -15.37
C ARG A 181 -7.17 -1.94 -14.66
N ILE A 182 -7.36 -0.87 -15.42
CA ILE A 182 -7.76 0.43 -14.87
C ILE A 182 -9.17 0.35 -14.30
N ASN A 183 -10.10 -0.27 -15.03
CA ASN A 183 -11.48 -0.46 -14.59
C ASN A 183 -11.57 -1.24 -13.26
N GLN A 184 -10.69 -2.23 -13.04
CA GLN A 184 -10.60 -2.94 -11.76
C GLN A 184 -10.22 -1.99 -10.60
N SER A 185 -9.24 -1.11 -10.81
CA SER A 185 -8.85 -0.12 -9.80
C SER A 185 -9.98 0.88 -9.53
N VAL A 186 -10.58 1.42 -10.59
CA VAL A 186 -11.71 2.36 -10.49
C VAL A 186 -12.89 1.73 -9.74
N ALA A 187 -13.20 0.46 -10.02
CA ALA A 187 -14.28 -0.25 -9.32
C ALA A 187 -14.03 -0.31 -7.81
N LYS A 188 -12.82 -0.63 -7.37
CA LYS A 188 -12.47 -0.65 -5.93
C LYS A 188 -12.66 0.75 -5.30
N LEU A 189 -12.15 1.79 -5.95
CA LEU A 189 -12.23 3.17 -5.46
C LEU A 189 -13.67 3.67 -5.36
N LEU A 190 -14.48 3.38 -6.36
CA LEU A 190 -15.90 3.75 -6.36
C LEU A 190 -16.68 2.95 -5.31
N THR A 191 -16.41 1.66 -5.16
CA THR A 191 -17.04 0.81 -4.14
C THR A 191 -16.81 1.40 -2.75
N GLU A 192 -15.57 1.74 -2.40
CA GLU A 192 -15.25 2.37 -1.10
C GLU A 192 -16.02 3.69 -0.90
N LYS A 193 -16.10 4.53 -1.93
CA LYS A 193 -16.87 5.78 -1.87
C LYS A 193 -18.37 5.56 -1.65
N PHE A 194 -18.95 4.52 -2.29
CA PHE A 194 -20.33 4.14 -2.05
C PHE A 194 -20.54 3.60 -0.63
N GLU A 195 -19.65 2.75 -0.15
CA GLU A 195 -19.73 2.20 1.22
C GLU A 195 -19.61 3.30 2.28
N LEU A 196 -18.81 4.33 2.04
CA LEU A 196 -18.67 5.50 2.90
C LEU A 196 -19.84 6.49 2.78
N GLY A 197 -20.80 6.28 1.86
CA GLY A 197 -21.94 7.18 1.65
C GLY A 197 -21.57 8.54 1.08
N LEU A 198 -20.43 8.68 0.39
CA LEU A 198 -19.93 9.97 -0.10
C LEU A 198 -20.76 10.54 -1.26
N PHE A 199 -21.57 9.73 -1.92
CA PHE A 199 -22.49 10.19 -2.97
C PHE A 199 -23.82 10.70 -2.39
N GLU A 200 -24.22 10.18 -1.21
CA GLU A 200 -25.41 10.61 -0.48
C GLU A 200 -25.14 11.86 0.34
N ASN A 201 -24.00 11.91 1.03
CA ASN A 201 -23.59 13.09 1.82
C ASN A 201 -22.05 13.19 1.89
N PRO A 202 -21.44 14.04 1.03
CA PRO A 202 -19.98 14.25 1.05
C PRO A 202 -19.52 15.25 2.12
N TYR A 203 -20.45 15.85 2.88
CA TYR A 203 -20.14 16.93 3.82
C TYR A 203 -19.91 16.40 5.24
N VAL A 204 -19.07 17.12 5.99
CA VAL A 204 -18.84 16.89 7.41
C VAL A 204 -19.62 17.87 8.26
N ASP A 205 -20.05 17.45 9.44
CA ASP A 205 -20.61 18.35 10.46
C ASP A 205 -19.45 19.08 11.17
N VAL A 206 -19.20 20.32 10.74
CA VAL A 206 -18.11 21.16 11.26
C VAL A 206 -18.27 21.45 12.74
N GLU A 207 -19.52 21.67 13.23
CA GLU A 207 -19.77 21.97 14.63
C GLU A 207 -19.51 20.75 15.52
N ALA A 208 -19.96 19.56 15.08
CA ALA A 208 -19.68 18.32 15.78
C ALA A 208 -18.18 18.01 15.78
N ALA A 209 -17.50 18.15 14.64
CA ALA A 209 -16.05 17.93 14.53
C ALA A 209 -15.27 18.87 15.47
N THR A 210 -15.62 20.16 15.55
CA THR A 210 -14.97 21.15 16.41
C THR A 210 -15.13 20.83 17.91
N LYS A 211 -16.23 20.16 18.29
CA LYS A 211 -16.45 19.77 19.71
C LYS A 211 -15.64 18.56 20.15
N ILE A 212 -15.08 17.78 19.21
CA ILE A 212 -14.29 16.59 19.50
C ILE A 212 -12.80 16.95 19.74
N VAL A 213 -12.32 18.08 19.23
CA VAL A 213 -10.92 18.55 19.34
C VAL A 213 -10.66 19.30 20.67
#